data_3ce16c4801b9247fafd07d13853f3706
#
_entry.id   3ce16c4801b9247fafd07d13853f3706
#
_cell.length_a   1.000
_cell.length_b   1.000
_cell.length_c   1.000
_cell.angle_alpha   90.00
_cell.angle_beta   90.00
_cell.angle_gamma   90.00
#
_symmetry.space_group_name_H-M   'P 1'
#
loop_
_entity.id
_entity.type
_entity.pdbx_description
1 polymer ?
#
loop_
_entity_poly.entity_id
_entity_poly.type
_entity_poly.pdbx_seq_one_letter_code
_entity_poly.pdbx_strand_id
1 'polypeptide(L)'
;MGKKNMGGYAKNTGKDHEIKLFNDYKNEPVVKNRNIIVDRYLYLAEIISKKFVGRGIEYDDLYQTACIALIKAVERFDIDRGIKFVSFATPTIIGEIKRLFRDKKSIIRIPRRIYESYQKVNNAKEKLYQDLKRVPKVNEIATYLKMSDENILEIIESYNMHSIKSFDQSAEYDENLNLHDLVGSEDSSLESVENK
;
A
#
# COMPACT_ATOMS: atom_id res chain seq x y z
N MET A 1 6.27 -48.53 33.73
CA MET A 1 7.13 -47.38 33.44
C MET A 1 6.33 -46.38 32.57
N GLY A 2 5.80 -45.35 33.21
CA GLY A 2 4.90 -44.41 32.55
C GLY A 2 5.69 -43.25 31.94
N LYS A 3 5.50 -43.00 30.66
CA LYS A 3 5.92 -41.74 30.02
C LYS A 3 4.82 -40.69 30.21
N LYS A 4 5.06 -39.72 31.09
CA LYS A 4 4.20 -38.56 31.30
C LYS A 4 4.25 -37.66 30.04
N ASN A 5 3.08 -37.44 29.47
CA ASN A 5 2.80 -36.49 28.42
C ASN A 5 2.98 -35.07 29.00
N MET A 6 4.10 -34.38 28.70
CA MET A 6 4.41 -33.00 29.14
C MET A 6 4.21 -31.96 28.03
N GLY A 7 3.38 -32.21 27.03
CA GLY A 7 3.21 -31.31 25.87
C GLY A 7 1.93 -30.44 25.84
N GLY A 8 1.01 -30.58 26.78
CA GLY A 8 -0.35 -30.00 26.70
C GLY A 8 -0.57 -28.65 27.43
N TYR A 9 0.23 -28.32 28.42
CA TYR A 9 -0.11 -27.23 29.34
C TYR A 9 0.37 -25.84 28.92
N ALA A 10 1.39 -25.71 28.06
CA ALA A 10 1.95 -24.40 27.68
C ALA A 10 1.17 -23.66 26.57
N LYS A 11 0.30 -24.36 25.80
CA LYS A 11 -0.49 -23.76 24.72
C LYS A 11 -1.81 -23.13 25.16
N ASN A 12 -2.35 -23.50 26.31
CA ASN A 12 -3.66 -23.04 26.79
C ASN A 12 -3.57 -21.71 27.57
N THR A 13 -2.50 -21.54 28.35
CA THR A 13 -2.31 -20.32 29.17
C THR A 13 -2.22 -19.02 28.36
N GLY A 14 -1.70 -19.06 27.12
CA GLY A 14 -1.59 -17.89 26.26
C GLY A 14 -2.93 -17.45 25.66
N LYS A 15 -3.82 -18.38 25.33
CA LYS A 15 -5.16 -18.09 24.82
C LYS A 15 -6.09 -17.56 25.90
N ASP A 16 -6.05 -18.17 27.08
CA ASP A 16 -6.89 -17.76 28.21
C ASP A 16 -6.53 -16.34 28.66
N HIS A 17 -5.24 -16.00 28.63
CA HIS A 17 -4.78 -14.64 28.93
C HIS A 17 -5.20 -13.62 27.84
N GLU A 18 -5.17 -14.01 26.56
CA GLU A 18 -5.63 -13.17 25.45
C GLU A 18 -7.14 -12.88 25.59
N ILE A 19 -7.94 -13.90 25.82
CA ILE A 19 -9.38 -13.77 26.05
C ILE A 19 -9.67 -12.85 27.24
N LYS A 20 -8.91 -12.99 28.32
CA LYS A 20 -9.07 -12.13 29.50
C LYS A 20 -8.81 -10.66 29.16
N LEU A 21 -7.73 -10.31 28.45
CA LEU A 21 -7.41 -8.93 28.08
C LEU A 21 -8.52 -8.27 27.23
N PHE A 22 -9.07 -9.01 26.26
CA PHE A 22 -10.17 -8.48 25.44
C PHE A 22 -11.47 -8.36 26.23
N ASN A 23 -11.76 -9.28 27.15
CA ASN A 23 -12.92 -9.19 28.03
C ASN A 23 -12.79 -8.01 29.02
N ASP A 24 -11.60 -7.80 29.60
CA ASP A 24 -11.32 -6.65 30.47
C ASP A 24 -11.54 -5.33 29.70
N TYR A 25 -11.09 -5.26 28.44
CA TYR A 25 -11.33 -4.08 27.60
C TYR A 25 -12.81 -3.94 27.20
N LYS A 26 -13.52 -5.01 26.93
CA LYS A 26 -14.96 -5.00 26.60
C LYS A 26 -15.80 -4.52 27.78
N ASN A 27 -15.44 -4.94 29.01
CA ASN A 27 -16.14 -4.54 30.22
C ASN A 27 -15.82 -3.10 30.63
N GLU A 28 -14.57 -2.69 30.44
CA GLU A 28 -14.09 -1.35 30.79
C GLU A 28 -13.25 -0.78 29.62
N PRO A 29 -13.87 -0.05 28.68
CA PRO A 29 -13.22 0.44 27.47
C PRO A 29 -12.37 1.69 27.70
N VAL A 30 -11.41 1.59 28.63
CA VAL A 30 -10.47 2.66 28.93
C VAL A 30 -9.19 2.55 28.09
N VAL A 31 -8.53 3.68 27.87
CA VAL A 31 -7.28 3.77 27.09
C VAL A 31 -6.21 2.85 27.64
N LYS A 32 -6.13 2.68 28.97
CA LYS A 32 -5.16 1.81 29.63
C LYS A 32 -5.30 0.35 29.19
N ASN A 33 -6.52 -0.19 29.24
CA ASN A 33 -6.79 -1.59 28.85
C ASN A 33 -6.55 -1.80 27.35
N ARG A 34 -6.93 -0.82 26.51
CA ARG A 34 -6.64 -0.84 25.07
C ARG A 34 -5.13 -0.89 24.81
N ASN A 35 -4.36 -0.03 25.46
CA ASN A 35 -2.93 0.07 25.23
C ASN A 35 -2.18 -1.22 25.61
N ILE A 36 -2.60 -1.93 26.67
CA ILE A 36 -2.04 -3.24 27.02
C ILE A 36 -2.19 -4.25 25.86
N ILE A 37 -3.34 -4.24 25.19
CA ILE A 37 -3.57 -5.10 24.04
C ILE A 37 -2.72 -4.63 22.84
N VAL A 38 -2.70 -3.33 22.57
CA VAL A 38 -1.90 -2.74 21.47
C VAL A 38 -0.43 -3.09 21.62
N ASP A 39 0.15 -2.89 22.80
CA ASP A 39 1.57 -3.18 23.09
C ASP A 39 1.91 -4.65 22.85
N ARG A 40 1.02 -5.56 23.21
CA ARG A 40 1.19 -6.99 22.95
C ARG A 40 1.26 -7.34 21.46
N TYR A 41 0.61 -6.57 20.60
CA TYR A 41 0.51 -6.84 19.17
C TYR A 41 1.27 -5.84 18.29
N LEU A 42 2.08 -4.94 18.86
CA LEU A 42 2.92 -3.99 18.10
C LEU A 42 3.82 -4.69 17.07
N TYR A 43 4.28 -5.90 17.35
CA TYR A 43 5.07 -6.70 16.43
C TYR A 43 4.36 -6.95 15.09
N LEU A 44 3.03 -6.99 15.04
CA LEU A 44 2.28 -7.11 13.78
C LEU A 44 2.45 -5.86 12.92
N ALA A 45 2.38 -4.67 13.53
CA ALA A 45 2.59 -3.42 12.83
C ALA A 45 4.01 -3.38 12.24
N GLU A 46 5.01 -3.77 13.00
CA GLU A 46 6.40 -3.83 12.54
C GLU A 46 6.61 -4.82 11.38
N ILE A 47 6.16 -6.08 11.54
CA ILE A 47 6.32 -7.11 10.50
C ILE A 47 5.61 -6.73 9.21
N ILE A 48 4.41 -6.14 9.32
CA ILE A 48 3.63 -5.78 8.13
C ILE A 48 4.26 -4.56 7.45
N SER A 49 4.67 -3.53 8.21
CA SER A 49 5.31 -2.32 7.64
C SER A 49 6.59 -2.67 6.88
N LYS A 50 7.44 -3.55 7.43
CA LYS A 50 8.68 -4.02 6.77
C LYS A 50 8.44 -4.64 5.38
N LYS A 51 7.27 -5.27 5.15
CA LYS A 51 6.93 -5.85 3.83
C LYS A 51 6.63 -4.80 2.75
N PHE A 52 6.39 -3.57 3.15
CA PHE A 52 6.04 -2.47 2.24
C PHE A 52 7.17 -1.46 2.04
N VAL A 53 8.31 -1.62 2.70
CA VAL A 53 9.51 -0.78 2.53
C VAL A 53 10.01 -0.83 1.08
N GLY A 54 10.61 0.27 0.62
CA GLY A 54 11.17 0.37 -0.74
C GLY A 54 10.14 0.68 -1.84
N ARG A 55 8.90 1.01 -1.47
CA ARG A 55 7.81 1.33 -2.43
C ARG A 55 7.51 2.82 -2.54
N GLY A 56 8.43 3.71 -2.09
CA GLY A 56 8.29 5.16 -2.22
C GLY A 56 7.58 5.84 -1.05
N ILE A 57 7.44 5.16 0.09
CA ILE A 57 7.01 5.73 1.37
C ILE A 57 8.04 5.32 2.42
N GLU A 58 8.40 6.24 3.31
CA GLU A 58 9.34 6.00 4.39
C GLU A 58 8.81 4.99 5.41
N TYR A 59 9.72 4.24 6.02
CA TYR A 59 9.36 3.20 6.99
C TYR A 59 8.56 3.76 8.17
N ASP A 60 8.93 4.93 8.67
CA ASP A 60 8.27 5.54 9.83
C ASP A 60 6.81 5.87 9.54
N ASP A 61 6.50 6.40 8.36
CA ASP A 61 5.11 6.65 7.91
C ASP A 61 4.30 5.35 7.81
N LEU A 62 4.92 4.29 7.27
CA LEU A 62 4.30 2.97 7.17
C LEU A 62 4.01 2.39 8.57
N TYR A 63 4.99 2.49 9.46
CA TYR A 63 4.89 1.97 10.82
C TYR A 63 3.84 2.73 11.63
N GLN A 64 3.84 4.07 11.60
CA GLN A 64 2.82 4.88 12.27
C GLN A 64 1.40 4.57 11.76
N THR A 65 1.24 4.43 10.45
CA THR A 65 -0.04 4.04 9.86
C THR A 65 -0.48 2.65 10.33
N ALA A 66 0.45 1.70 10.41
CA ALA A 66 0.18 0.35 10.90
C ALA A 66 -0.21 0.35 12.39
N CYS A 67 0.45 1.19 13.22
CA CYS A 67 0.10 1.35 14.65
C CYS A 67 -1.31 1.93 14.81
N ILE A 68 -1.66 2.96 14.04
CA ILE A 68 -3.02 3.54 14.06
C ILE A 68 -4.06 2.51 13.62
N ALA A 69 -3.75 1.72 12.59
CA ALA A 69 -4.62 0.65 12.12
C ALA A 69 -4.79 -0.47 13.15
N LEU A 70 -3.72 -0.80 13.89
CA LEU A 70 -3.76 -1.77 15.00
C LEU A 70 -4.66 -1.28 16.13
N ILE A 71 -4.57 -0.02 16.52
CA ILE A 71 -5.46 0.59 17.53
C ILE A 71 -6.92 0.47 17.09
N LYS A 72 -7.23 0.86 15.84
CA LYS A 72 -8.59 0.71 15.27
C LYS A 72 -9.05 -0.75 15.23
N ALA A 73 -8.13 -1.69 14.98
CA ALA A 73 -8.44 -3.11 14.99
C ALA A 73 -8.80 -3.60 16.40
N VAL A 74 -8.06 -3.17 17.44
CA VAL A 74 -8.38 -3.50 18.85
C VAL A 74 -9.76 -2.97 19.22
N GLU A 75 -10.07 -1.71 18.86
CA GLU A 75 -11.35 -1.07 19.17
C GLU A 75 -12.57 -1.74 18.50
N ARG A 76 -12.36 -2.36 17.33
CA ARG A 76 -13.44 -2.98 16.53
C ARG A 76 -13.51 -4.49 16.67
N PHE A 77 -12.53 -5.09 17.35
CA PHE A 77 -12.49 -6.54 17.48
C PHE A 77 -13.56 -7.05 18.43
N ASP A 78 -14.32 -8.03 17.96
CA ASP A 78 -15.31 -8.72 18.75
C ASP A 78 -14.85 -10.16 19.03
N ILE A 79 -14.56 -10.43 20.29
CA ILE A 79 -14.05 -11.73 20.74
C ILE A 79 -15.08 -12.85 20.61
N ASP A 80 -16.37 -12.51 20.67
CA ASP A 80 -17.46 -13.49 20.63
C ASP A 80 -17.59 -14.15 19.24
N ARG A 81 -16.94 -13.59 18.21
CA ARG A 81 -16.88 -14.18 16.86
C ARG A 81 -16.00 -15.42 16.75
N GLY A 82 -15.25 -15.77 17.77
CA GLY A 82 -14.43 -17.00 17.81
C GLY A 82 -13.22 -17.00 16.86
N ILE A 83 -12.88 -15.87 16.21
CA ILE A 83 -11.72 -15.72 15.34
C ILE A 83 -10.51 -15.20 16.13
N LYS A 84 -9.30 -15.53 15.69
CA LYS A 84 -8.08 -15.00 16.31
C LYS A 84 -7.91 -13.52 15.96
N PHE A 85 -7.50 -12.71 16.95
CA PHE A 85 -7.25 -11.28 16.72
C PHE A 85 -6.28 -11.02 15.58
N VAL A 86 -5.19 -11.78 15.47
CA VAL A 86 -4.20 -11.64 14.39
C VAL A 86 -4.84 -11.77 13.00
N SER A 87 -5.79 -12.71 12.84
CA SER A 87 -6.49 -12.90 11.56
C SER A 87 -7.40 -11.73 11.18
N PHE A 88 -7.92 -11.00 12.18
CA PHE A 88 -8.72 -9.80 11.99
C PHE A 88 -7.86 -8.55 11.79
N ALA A 89 -6.80 -8.38 12.59
CA ALA A 89 -5.95 -7.19 12.57
C ALA A 89 -5.08 -7.11 11.30
N THR A 90 -4.53 -8.25 10.83
CA THR A 90 -3.64 -8.26 9.66
C THR A 90 -4.26 -7.65 8.40
N PRO A 91 -5.45 -8.05 7.93
CA PRO A 91 -6.06 -7.42 6.75
C PRO A 91 -6.44 -5.96 7.00
N THR A 92 -6.79 -5.58 8.24
CA THR A 92 -7.09 -4.20 8.61
C THR A 92 -5.85 -3.32 8.46
N ILE A 93 -4.70 -3.75 8.99
CA ILE A 93 -3.43 -3.03 8.88
C ILE A 93 -2.99 -2.92 7.42
N ILE A 94 -3.04 -4.01 6.65
CA ILE A 94 -2.70 -4.01 5.23
C ILE A 94 -3.61 -3.06 4.45
N GLY A 95 -4.90 -3.01 4.77
CA GLY A 95 -5.86 -2.11 4.15
C GLY A 95 -5.52 -0.64 4.35
N GLU A 96 -5.16 -0.23 5.57
CA GLU A 96 -4.77 1.16 5.87
C GLU A 96 -3.42 1.52 5.24
N ILE A 97 -2.44 0.61 5.20
CA ILE A 97 -1.18 0.83 4.48
C ILE A 97 -1.44 1.01 2.97
N LYS A 98 -2.27 0.18 2.35
CA LYS A 98 -2.66 0.34 0.94
C LYS A 98 -3.38 1.68 0.70
N ARG A 99 -4.18 2.14 1.67
CA ARG A 99 -4.82 3.45 1.61
C ARG A 99 -3.78 4.56 1.66
N LEU A 100 -2.78 4.49 2.56
CA LEU A 100 -1.67 5.44 2.63
C LEU A 100 -0.94 5.54 1.28
N PHE A 101 -0.62 4.40 0.64
CA PHE A 101 0.00 4.39 -0.68
C PHE A 101 -0.85 5.12 -1.72
N ARG A 102 -2.15 4.88 -1.73
CA ARG A 102 -3.06 5.55 -2.65
C ARG A 102 -3.09 7.06 -2.43
N ASP A 103 -3.08 7.48 -1.16
CA ASP A 103 -3.28 8.87 -0.78
C ASP A 103 -1.96 9.69 -0.85
N LYS A 104 -0.79 9.06 -0.59
CA LYS A 104 0.54 9.75 -0.55
C LYS A 104 1.43 9.52 -1.78
N LYS A 105 1.21 8.46 -2.57
CA LYS A 105 2.16 8.06 -3.64
C LYS A 105 2.18 9.01 -4.83
N SER A 106 1.19 9.86 -5.00
CA SER A 106 1.11 10.73 -6.17
C SER A 106 1.25 12.19 -5.75
N ILE A 107 2.33 12.86 -6.21
CA ILE A 107 2.50 14.30 -6.08
C ILE A 107 1.37 15.02 -6.85
N ILE A 108 0.95 14.44 -7.99
CA ILE A 108 -0.25 14.87 -8.73
C ILE A 108 -1.40 13.94 -8.32
N ARG A 109 -2.50 14.54 -7.85
CA ARG A 109 -3.71 13.80 -7.47
C ARG A 109 -4.38 13.17 -8.69
N ILE A 110 -4.28 11.84 -8.80
CA ILE A 110 -4.96 11.08 -9.85
C ILE A 110 -6.42 10.88 -9.45
N PRO A 111 -7.40 11.19 -10.33
CA PRO A 111 -8.80 10.86 -10.09
C PRO A 111 -8.97 9.36 -9.81
N ARG A 112 -9.76 9.02 -8.81
CA ARG A 112 -9.97 7.64 -8.36
C ARG A 112 -10.40 6.71 -9.51
N ARG A 113 -11.24 7.19 -10.42
CA ARG A 113 -11.72 6.44 -11.59
C ARG A 113 -10.56 5.98 -12.48
N ILE A 114 -9.60 6.87 -12.78
CA ILE A 114 -8.42 6.57 -13.62
C ILE A 114 -7.55 5.53 -12.92
N TYR A 115 -7.28 5.74 -11.63
CA TYR A 115 -6.49 4.81 -10.83
C TYR A 115 -7.11 3.40 -10.79
N GLU A 116 -8.41 3.29 -10.55
CA GLU A 116 -9.13 2.00 -10.51
C GLU A 116 -9.13 1.30 -11.87
N SER A 117 -9.29 2.09 -12.96
CA SER A 117 -9.23 1.54 -14.33
C SER A 117 -7.83 1.04 -14.66
N TYR A 118 -6.80 1.81 -14.34
CA TYR A 118 -5.41 1.38 -14.53
C TYR A 118 -5.07 0.12 -13.72
N GLN A 119 -5.53 0.01 -12.48
CA GLN A 119 -5.33 -1.20 -11.67
C GLN A 119 -5.97 -2.44 -12.30
N LYS A 120 -7.15 -2.31 -12.93
CA LYS A 120 -7.79 -3.42 -13.66
C LYS A 120 -6.95 -3.86 -14.85
N VAL A 121 -6.43 -2.89 -15.61
CA VAL A 121 -5.54 -3.16 -16.76
C VAL A 121 -4.25 -3.85 -16.31
N ASN A 122 -3.62 -3.35 -15.26
CA ASN A 122 -2.37 -3.92 -14.74
C ASN A 122 -2.57 -5.36 -14.21
N ASN A 123 -3.64 -5.60 -13.46
CA ASN A 123 -3.96 -6.94 -12.96
C ASN A 123 -4.25 -7.93 -14.11
N ALA A 124 -4.93 -7.47 -15.16
CA ALA A 124 -5.17 -8.28 -16.36
C ALA A 124 -3.85 -8.60 -17.08
N LYS A 125 -2.97 -7.60 -17.21
CA LYS A 125 -1.62 -7.76 -17.79
C LYS A 125 -0.80 -8.80 -17.02
N GLU A 126 -0.80 -8.75 -15.69
CA GLU A 126 -0.07 -9.72 -14.85
C GLU A 126 -0.61 -11.15 -15.02
N LYS A 127 -1.93 -11.33 -15.02
CA LYS A 127 -2.55 -12.64 -15.24
C LYS A 127 -2.21 -13.21 -16.61
N LEU A 128 -2.40 -12.41 -17.67
CA LEU A 128 -2.08 -12.83 -19.03
C LEU A 128 -0.57 -13.13 -19.20
N TYR A 129 0.30 -12.38 -18.52
CA TYR A 129 1.73 -12.68 -18.50
C TYR A 129 2.03 -14.05 -17.88
N GLN A 130 1.34 -14.41 -16.78
CA GLN A 130 1.48 -15.71 -16.14
C GLN A 130 1.00 -16.85 -17.06
N ASP A 131 -0.09 -16.63 -17.79
CA ASP A 131 -0.69 -17.64 -18.66
C ASP A 131 0.11 -17.81 -19.98
N LEU A 132 0.45 -16.69 -20.62
CA LEU A 132 1.12 -16.67 -21.94
C LEU A 132 2.66 -16.82 -21.85
N LYS A 133 3.25 -16.63 -20.66
CA LYS A 133 4.71 -16.59 -20.41
C LYS A 133 5.46 -15.55 -21.26
N ARG A 134 4.76 -14.54 -21.78
CA ARG A 134 5.29 -13.38 -22.51
C ARG A 134 4.47 -12.15 -22.20
N VAL A 135 5.01 -10.97 -22.53
CA VAL A 135 4.27 -9.71 -22.38
C VAL A 135 3.02 -9.73 -23.28
N PRO A 136 1.81 -9.57 -22.70
CA PRO A 136 0.59 -9.53 -23.49
C PRO A 136 0.51 -8.27 -24.35
N LYS A 137 -0.08 -8.38 -25.53
CA LYS A 137 -0.39 -7.24 -26.40
C LYS A 137 -1.64 -6.52 -25.93
N VAL A 138 -1.82 -5.25 -26.37
CA VAL A 138 -2.96 -4.42 -25.99
C VAL A 138 -4.30 -5.10 -26.35
N ASN A 139 -4.42 -5.68 -27.54
CA ASN A 139 -5.62 -6.37 -27.97
C ASN A 139 -5.97 -7.60 -27.10
N GLU A 140 -4.98 -8.30 -26.56
CA GLU A 140 -5.20 -9.44 -25.65
C GLU A 140 -5.76 -8.97 -24.30
N ILE A 141 -5.25 -7.84 -23.78
CA ILE A 141 -5.75 -7.21 -22.56
C ILE A 141 -7.17 -6.68 -22.79
N ALA A 142 -7.41 -6.03 -23.91
CA ALA A 142 -8.72 -5.50 -24.32
C ALA A 142 -9.78 -6.61 -24.42
N THR A 143 -9.45 -7.72 -25.07
CA THR A 143 -10.31 -8.90 -25.15
C THR A 143 -10.61 -9.48 -23.77
N TYR A 144 -9.58 -9.59 -22.91
CA TYR A 144 -9.74 -10.12 -21.55
C TYR A 144 -10.67 -9.23 -20.68
N LEU A 145 -10.53 -7.91 -20.78
CA LEU A 145 -11.33 -6.94 -20.03
C LEU A 145 -12.66 -6.58 -20.70
N LYS A 146 -12.92 -7.07 -21.94
CA LYS A 146 -14.08 -6.71 -22.77
C LYS A 146 -14.19 -5.20 -23.01
N MET A 147 -13.07 -4.58 -23.34
CA MET A 147 -12.92 -3.15 -23.64
C MET A 147 -12.33 -3.00 -25.04
N SER A 148 -12.40 -1.78 -25.61
CA SER A 148 -11.72 -1.50 -26.88
C SER A 148 -10.22 -1.26 -26.65
N ASP A 149 -9.41 -1.45 -27.69
CA ASP A 149 -7.96 -1.19 -27.65
C ASP A 149 -7.67 0.28 -27.31
N GLU A 150 -8.46 1.20 -27.89
CA GLU A 150 -8.36 2.64 -27.65
C GLU A 150 -8.59 2.97 -26.17
N ASN A 151 -9.60 2.39 -25.53
CA ASN A 151 -9.88 2.61 -24.10
C ASN A 151 -8.73 2.13 -23.21
N ILE A 152 -8.07 1.02 -23.57
CA ILE A 152 -6.91 0.51 -22.82
C ILE A 152 -5.74 1.49 -22.94
N LEU A 153 -5.47 1.98 -24.17
CA LEU A 153 -4.42 2.97 -24.42
C LEU A 153 -4.69 4.28 -23.68
N GLU A 154 -5.91 4.81 -23.75
CA GLU A 154 -6.33 6.02 -23.03
C GLU A 154 -6.12 5.90 -21.52
N ILE A 155 -6.48 4.77 -20.92
CA ILE A 155 -6.27 4.51 -19.49
C ILE A 155 -4.78 4.52 -19.14
N ILE A 156 -3.95 3.87 -19.96
CA ILE A 156 -2.49 3.80 -19.74
C ILE A 156 -1.87 5.19 -19.88
N GLU A 157 -2.22 5.93 -20.93
CA GLU A 157 -1.72 7.29 -21.18
C GLU A 157 -2.16 8.24 -20.08
N SER A 158 -3.45 8.25 -19.71
CA SER A 158 -3.96 9.07 -18.63
C SER A 158 -3.26 8.81 -17.30
N TYR A 159 -2.88 7.57 -17.01
CA TYR A 159 -2.12 7.24 -15.82
C TYR A 159 -0.66 7.73 -15.93
N ASN A 160 -0.02 7.56 -17.08
CA ASN A 160 1.37 7.95 -17.32
C ASN A 160 1.57 9.47 -17.30
N MET A 161 0.58 10.25 -17.75
CA MET A 161 0.60 11.73 -17.69
C MET A 161 0.74 12.26 -16.25
N HIS A 162 0.41 11.46 -15.25
CA HIS A 162 0.56 11.81 -13.83
C HIS A 162 1.90 11.34 -13.24
N SER A 163 2.76 10.67 -14.02
CA SER A 163 4.10 10.30 -13.60
C SER A 163 5.03 11.49 -13.72
N ILE A 164 5.59 11.94 -12.58
CA ILE A 164 6.54 13.04 -12.53
C ILE A 164 7.93 12.48 -12.74
N LYS A 165 8.69 13.07 -13.67
CA LYS A 165 10.12 12.84 -13.82
C LYS A 165 10.87 13.93 -13.06
N SER A 166 11.99 13.58 -12.41
CA SER A 166 12.86 14.59 -11.81
C SER A 166 13.60 15.36 -12.89
N PHE A 167 13.74 16.67 -12.74
CA PHE A 167 14.58 17.50 -13.62
C PHE A 167 16.07 17.14 -13.51
N ASP A 168 16.48 16.61 -12.34
CA ASP A 168 17.87 16.16 -12.12
C ASP A 168 18.13 14.74 -12.65
N GLN A 169 17.13 14.10 -13.26
CA GLN A 169 17.32 12.80 -13.89
C GLN A 169 18.15 12.95 -15.16
N SER A 170 19.18 12.10 -15.33
CA SER A 170 19.97 12.04 -16.55
C SER A 170 19.09 11.80 -17.79
N ALA A 171 19.41 12.44 -18.89
CA ALA A 171 18.71 12.23 -20.15
C ALA A 171 18.96 10.80 -20.65
N GLU A 172 17.94 10.18 -21.27
CA GLU A 172 18.03 8.79 -21.78
C GLU A 172 19.11 8.61 -22.87
N TYR A 173 19.58 9.72 -23.45
CA TYR A 173 20.54 9.72 -24.58
C TYR A 173 21.97 10.11 -24.19
N ASP A 174 22.18 10.76 -23.03
CA ASP A 174 23.49 11.18 -22.54
C ASP A 174 23.47 11.23 -21.00
N GLU A 175 24.31 10.41 -20.36
CA GLU A 175 24.43 10.34 -18.89
C GLU A 175 24.97 11.65 -18.27
N ASN A 176 25.59 12.51 -19.08
CA ASN A 176 26.15 13.80 -18.62
C ASN A 176 25.17 14.96 -18.73
N LEU A 177 24.00 14.78 -19.39
CA LEU A 177 22.97 15.78 -19.54
C LEU A 177 21.78 15.44 -18.63
N ASN A 178 21.33 16.43 -17.87
CA ASN A 178 20.11 16.33 -17.08
C ASN A 178 18.90 16.81 -17.90
N LEU A 179 17.69 16.37 -17.55
CA LEU A 179 16.47 16.85 -18.17
C LEU A 179 16.33 18.37 -18.08
N HIS A 180 16.87 18.99 -17.04
CA HIS A 180 16.92 20.43 -16.86
C HIS A 180 17.67 21.13 -18.02
N ASP A 181 18.73 20.55 -18.53
CA ASP A 181 19.56 21.13 -19.61
C ASP A 181 18.88 21.03 -20.98
N LEU A 182 17.90 20.15 -21.14
CA LEU A 182 17.12 19.94 -22.37
C LEU A 182 15.89 20.83 -22.45
N VAL A 183 15.39 21.33 -21.31
CA VAL A 183 14.21 22.20 -21.27
C VAL A 183 14.64 23.64 -21.41
N GLY A 184 14.59 24.16 -22.65
CA GLY A 184 14.82 25.59 -22.95
C GLY A 184 13.62 26.44 -22.54
N SER A 185 13.87 27.72 -22.26
CA SER A 185 12.83 28.74 -22.15
C SER A 185 13.03 29.78 -23.25
N GLU A 186 11.93 30.34 -23.78
CA GLU A 186 12.04 31.47 -24.67
C GLU A 186 12.62 32.66 -23.91
N ASP A 187 13.74 33.23 -24.42
CA ASP A 187 14.35 34.41 -23.86
C ASP A 187 13.64 35.66 -24.43
N SER A 188 12.64 36.15 -23.71
CA SER A 188 11.92 37.38 -24.06
C SER A 188 12.69 38.66 -23.71
N SER A 189 13.93 38.57 -23.20
CA SER A 189 14.72 39.71 -22.81
C SER A 189 15.11 40.58 -24.04
N LEU A 190 15.31 39.98 -25.22
CA LEU A 190 15.59 40.70 -26.47
C LEU A 190 14.38 41.46 -27.01
N GLU A 191 13.18 40.90 -26.95
CA GLU A 191 11.94 41.59 -27.36
C GLU A 191 11.65 42.85 -26.52
N SER A 192 12.04 42.82 -25.24
CA SER A 192 11.86 43.97 -24.34
C SER A 192 12.81 45.14 -24.65
N VAL A 193 13.89 44.89 -25.40
CA VAL A 193 14.85 45.93 -25.83
C VAL A 193 14.42 46.56 -27.15
N GLU A 194 13.81 45.81 -28.07
CA GLU A 194 13.33 46.36 -29.37
C GLU A 194 12.08 47.26 -29.20
N ASN A 195 11.32 47.09 -28.13
CA ASN A 195 10.09 47.85 -27.85
C ASN A 195 10.34 49.14 -27.01
N LYS A 196 11.58 49.60 -26.84
CA LYS A 196 11.97 50.86 -26.23
C LYS A 196 12.49 51.83 -27.29
#